data_e5ed508e25a6b4025abb0aa352a99adc
#
_entry.id   e5ed508e25a6b4025abb0aa352a99adc
#
_cell.length_a   1.000
_cell.length_b   1.000
_cell.length_c   1.000
_cell.angle_alpha   90.00
_cell.angle_beta   90.00
_cell.angle_gamma   90.00
#
_symmetry.space_group_name_H-M   'P 1'
#
loop_
_entity.id
_entity.type
_entity.pdbx_description
1 polymer ?
#
loop_
_entity_poly.entity_id
_entity_poly.type
_entity_poly.pdbx_seq_one_letter_code
_entity_poly.pdbx_strand_id
1 'polypeptide(L)'
;MSGARIKAAPVRKTVRVNAAPERAFDVFTAHFDAWWPKSHHIGKADMKQAVIEPHAGGRWYEKDVDGSECDWGTVLVWEPPHRVVLSWKINAKFEIDETVGSEVEVRFIAEAGGITRVELEHRIDAADADTMRSMVDAPNGWTAIMDEYRRAVSA
;
A
#
# COMPACT_ATOMS: atom_id res chain seq x y z
N MET A 1 26.03 14.26 -1.97
CA MET A 1 26.06 13.33 -0.86
C MET A 1 25.09 12.20 -1.15
N SER A 2 25.63 11.02 -1.26
CA SER A 2 24.77 9.85 -1.39
C SER A 2 23.95 9.66 -0.12
N GLY A 3 22.73 9.15 -0.24
CA GLY A 3 21.83 8.90 0.87
C GLY A 3 20.98 10.08 1.31
N ALA A 4 21.15 11.26 0.73
CA ALA A 4 20.23 12.36 1.00
C ALA A 4 18.86 12.03 0.39
N ARG A 5 17.80 12.11 1.22
CA ARG A 5 16.43 11.88 0.74
C ARG A 5 15.91 13.11 0.02
N ILE A 6 15.09 12.83 -0.99
CA ILE A 6 14.41 13.83 -1.81
C ILE A 6 12.93 13.53 -1.75
N LYS A 7 12.11 14.57 -1.63
CA LYS A 7 10.65 14.42 -1.69
C LYS A 7 10.20 14.68 -3.12
N ALA A 8 9.69 13.64 -3.78
CA ALA A 8 9.01 13.79 -5.06
C ALA A 8 7.57 14.23 -4.82
N ALA A 9 6.89 14.71 -5.86
CA ALA A 9 5.46 14.98 -5.78
C ALA A 9 4.72 13.69 -5.42
N PRO A 10 3.71 13.73 -4.52
CA PRO A 10 2.99 12.52 -4.14
C PRO A 10 2.22 11.91 -5.31
N VAL A 11 2.05 10.61 -5.27
CA VAL A 11 1.16 9.88 -6.18
C VAL A 11 -0.19 9.77 -5.50
N ARG A 12 -1.25 10.22 -6.17
CA ARG A 12 -2.61 10.18 -5.64
C ARG A 12 -3.51 9.38 -6.55
N LYS A 13 -4.30 8.49 -5.95
CA LYS A 13 -5.29 7.67 -6.66
C LYS A 13 -6.59 7.72 -5.89
N THR A 14 -7.70 7.74 -6.63
CA THR A 14 -9.04 7.70 -6.04
C THR A 14 -9.84 6.63 -6.76
N VAL A 15 -10.49 5.77 -5.97
CA VAL A 15 -11.49 4.81 -6.49
C VAL A 15 -12.74 4.94 -5.66
N ARG A 16 -13.88 4.64 -6.27
CA ARG A 16 -15.15 4.55 -5.56
C ARG A 16 -15.60 3.10 -5.54
N VAL A 17 -16.00 2.65 -4.36
CA VAL A 17 -16.43 1.27 -4.15
C VAL A 17 -17.87 1.25 -3.64
N ASN A 18 -18.63 0.25 -4.06
CA ASN A 18 -20.04 0.12 -3.70
C ASN A 18 -20.17 -0.64 -2.38
N ALA A 19 -19.71 0.00 -1.31
CA ALA A 19 -19.74 -0.55 0.04
C ALA A 19 -19.60 0.57 1.06
N ALA A 20 -20.01 0.32 2.30
CA ALA A 20 -19.79 1.24 3.42
C ALA A 20 -18.31 1.30 3.80
N PRO A 21 -17.86 2.39 4.48
CA PRO A 21 -16.48 2.54 4.89
C PRO A 21 -15.93 1.36 5.70
N GLU A 22 -16.75 0.75 6.55
CA GLU A 22 -16.37 -0.39 7.38
C GLU A 22 -15.90 -1.57 6.52
N ARG A 23 -16.65 -1.90 5.47
CA ARG A 23 -16.27 -2.96 4.55
C ARG A 23 -15.09 -2.55 3.68
N ALA A 24 -15.10 -1.32 3.18
CA ALA A 24 -14.01 -0.80 2.34
C ALA A 24 -12.68 -0.86 3.09
N PHE A 25 -12.68 -0.45 4.36
CA PHE A 25 -11.50 -0.50 5.22
C PHE A 25 -11.09 -1.96 5.51
N ASP A 26 -12.05 -2.82 5.83
CA ASP A 26 -11.79 -4.22 6.16
C ASP A 26 -11.17 -4.97 4.98
N VAL A 27 -11.71 -4.80 3.78
CA VAL A 27 -11.16 -5.44 2.57
C VAL A 27 -9.75 -4.94 2.29
N PHE A 28 -9.49 -3.64 2.46
CA PHE A 28 -8.16 -3.09 2.25
C PHE A 28 -7.14 -3.68 3.22
N THR A 29 -7.50 -3.85 4.48
CA THR A 29 -6.58 -4.22 5.57
C THR A 29 -6.61 -5.71 5.90
N ALA A 30 -7.67 -6.20 6.51
CA ALA A 30 -7.77 -7.59 6.95
C ALA A 30 -7.74 -8.57 5.77
N HIS A 31 -8.25 -8.18 4.62
CA HIS A 31 -8.28 -8.98 3.41
C HIS A 31 -7.27 -8.51 2.35
N PHE A 32 -6.21 -7.89 2.77
CA PHE A 32 -5.16 -7.36 1.89
C PHE A 32 -4.65 -8.44 0.92
N ASP A 33 -4.46 -9.66 1.40
CA ASP A 33 -3.97 -10.78 0.60
C ASP A 33 -4.93 -11.18 -0.53
N ALA A 34 -6.21 -10.87 -0.41
CA ALA A 34 -7.20 -11.28 -1.41
C ALA A 34 -7.07 -10.52 -2.73
N TRP A 35 -6.51 -9.30 -2.71
CA TRP A 35 -6.47 -8.44 -3.90
C TRP A 35 -5.08 -7.95 -4.26
N TRP A 36 -4.09 -7.98 -3.35
CA TRP A 36 -2.73 -7.56 -3.68
C TRP A 36 -2.14 -8.52 -4.70
N PRO A 37 -1.62 -8.01 -5.85
CA PRO A 37 -1.10 -8.90 -6.90
C PRO A 37 0.09 -9.73 -6.41
N LYS A 38 0.04 -11.02 -6.59
CA LYS A 38 1.13 -11.93 -6.17
C LYS A 38 2.45 -11.67 -6.91
N SER A 39 2.38 -11.05 -8.10
CA SER A 39 3.57 -10.65 -8.86
C SER A 39 4.30 -9.46 -8.25
N HIS A 40 3.65 -8.72 -7.34
CA HIS A 40 4.22 -7.53 -6.70
C HIS A 40 4.79 -7.91 -5.34
N HIS A 41 5.94 -8.58 -5.36
CA HIS A 41 6.62 -9.01 -4.14
C HIS A 41 8.09 -8.60 -4.16
N ILE A 42 8.74 -8.59 -3.00
CA ILE A 42 10.12 -8.15 -2.83
C ILE A 42 11.05 -9.33 -2.54
N GLY A 43 10.56 -10.36 -1.86
CA GLY A 43 11.35 -11.55 -1.57
C GLY A 43 11.74 -12.31 -2.83
N LYS A 44 12.79 -13.12 -2.73
CA LYS A 44 13.31 -13.90 -3.87
C LYS A 44 12.43 -15.06 -4.25
N ALA A 45 11.74 -15.66 -3.29
CA ALA A 45 10.79 -16.73 -3.53
C ALA A 45 9.43 -16.16 -3.92
N ASP A 46 8.55 -17.00 -4.50
CA ASP A 46 7.18 -16.58 -4.79
C ASP A 46 6.45 -16.18 -3.51
N MET A 47 5.63 -15.16 -3.61
CA MET A 47 4.85 -14.69 -2.47
C MET A 47 3.66 -15.61 -2.22
N LYS A 48 3.55 -16.08 -0.98
CA LYS A 48 2.40 -16.88 -0.52
C LYS A 48 1.29 -15.98 -0.01
N GLN A 49 1.64 -14.94 0.75
CA GLN A 49 0.68 -14.11 1.47
C GLN A 49 1.25 -12.71 1.72
N ALA A 50 0.39 -11.69 1.63
CA ALA A 50 0.70 -10.33 2.04
C ALA A 50 -0.19 -9.95 3.22
N VAL A 51 0.36 -9.31 4.24
CA VAL A 51 -0.32 -9.06 5.51
C VAL A 51 -0.12 -7.63 5.98
N ILE A 52 -1.21 -7.02 6.46
CA ILE A 52 -1.19 -5.81 7.26
C ILE A 52 -1.70 -6.19 8.65
N GLU A 53 -0.87 -6.08 9.67
CA GLU A 53 -1.29 -6.36 11.05
C GLU A 53 -2.24 -5.26 11.55
N PRO A 54 -3.35 -5.60 12.20
CA PRO A 54 -4.45 -4.66 12.44
C PRO A 54 -4.28 -3.81 13.69
N HIS A 55 -3.17 -3.08 13.79
CA HIS A 55 -2.93 -2.14 14.90
C HIS A 55 -1.76 -1.22 14.58
N ALA A 56 -1.72 -0.05 15.21
CA ALA A 56 -0.58 0.85 15.12
C ALA A 56 0.67 0.14 15.68
N GLY A 57 1.79 0.26 14.98
CA GLY A 57 3.03 -0.44 15.31
C GLY A 57 3.10 -1.84 14.71
N GLY A 58 2.04 -2.32 14.07
CA GLY A 58 2.01 -3.61 13.40
C GLY A 58 2.90 -3.67 12.17
N ARG A 59 3.14 -4.86 11.69
CA ARG A 59 3.96 -5.11 10.50
C ARG A 59 3.10 -5.05 9.24
N TRP A 60 3.71 -4.59 8.16
CA TRP A 60 3.18 -4.73 6.81
C TRP A 60 4.22 -5.52 6.03
N TYR A 61 3.90 -6.76 5.64
CA TYR A 61 4.93 -7.69 5.18
C TYR A 61 4.39 -8.72 4.20
N GLU A 62 5.30 -9.38 3.49
CA GLU A 62 5.01 -10.56 2.70
C GLU A 62 5.58 -11.82 3.38
N LYS A 63 4.90 -12.93 3.17
CA LYS A 63 5.37 -14.26 3.53
C LYS A 63 5.48 -15.06 2.25
N ASP A 64 6.63 -15.66 2.01
CA ASP A 64 6.92 -16.39 0.78
C ASP A 64 6.71 -17.89 0.95
N VAL A 65 6.63 -18.61 -0.18
CA VAL A 65 6.33 -20.05 -0.18
C VAL A 65 7.40 -20.89 0.52
N ASP A 66 8.63 -20.39 0.62
CA ASP A 66 9.73 -21.04 1.35
C ASP A 66 9.75 -20.72 2.84
N GLY A 67 8.77 -19.95 3.34
CA GLY A 67 8.67 -19.54 4.74
C GLY A 67 9.41 -18.27 5.09
N SER A 68 10.17 -17.68 4.17
CA SER A 68 10.82 -16.40 4.41
C SER A 68 9.80 -15.27 4.50
N GLU A 69 10.16 -14.19 5.20
CA GLU A 69 9.32 -13.00 5.35
C GLU A 69 10.11 -11.75 5.00
N CYS A 70 9.40 -10.75 4.48
CA CYS A 70 10.01 -9.50 4.09
C CYS A 70 9.09 -8.36 4.53
N ASP A 71 9.55 -7.53 5.47
CA ASP A 71 8.78 -6.39 5.97
C ASP A 71 8.87 -5.24 4.97
N TRP A 72 7.73 -4.83 4.42
CA TRP A 72 7.64 -3.66 3.53
C TRP A 72 7.58 -2.36 4.31
N GLY A 73 7.09 -2.42 5.53
CA GLY A 73 6.94 -1.27 6.40
C GLY A 73 6.20 -1.59 7.68
N THR A 74 5.68 -0.55 8.30
CA THR A 74 4.99 -0.61 9.60
C THR A 74 3.68 0.16 9.49
N VAL A 75 2.67 -0.24 10.25
CA VAL A 75 1.44 0.51 10.41
C VAL A 75 1.72 1.71 11.30
N LEU A 76 1.68 2.91 10.75
CA LEU A 76 1.94 4.15 11.48
C LEU A 76 0.69 4.70 12.14
N VAL A 77 -0.45 4.62 11.44
CA VAL A 77 -1.75 5.09 11.93
C VAL A 77 -2.79 4.04 11.63
N TRP A 78 -3.62 3.73 12.61
CA TRP A 78 -4.70 2.76 12.51
C TRP A 78 -5.98 3.38 13.05
N GLU A 79 -6.85 3.86 12.15
CA GLU A 79 -8.09 4.59 12.51
C GLU A 79 -9.28 4.00 11.75
N PRO A 80 -9.72 2.77 12.08
CA PRO A 80 -10.87 2.19 11.38
C PRO A 80 -12.16 2.94 11.71
N PRO A 81 -13.09 3.10 10.77
CA PRO A 81 -12.98 2.71 9.37
C PRO A 81 -12.53 3.86 8.45
N HIS A 82 -11.80 4.86 8.99
CA HIS A 82 -11.58 6.11 8.29
C HIS A 82 -10.23 6.21 7.60
N ARG A 83 -9.16 5.66 8.22
CA ARG A 83 -7.81 5.96 7.73
C ARG A 83 -6.80 4.93 8.20
N VAL A 84 -5.84 4.60 7.33
CA VAL A 84 -4.64 3.83 7.66
C VAL A 84 -3.44 4.51 7.00
N VAL A 85 -2.32 4.56 7.71
CA VAL A 85 -1.05 5.06 7.16
C VAL A 85 0.01 3.98 7.38
N LEU A 86 0.71 3.65 6.30
CA LEU A 86 1.75 2.63 6.29
C LEU A 86 3.07 3.29 5.92
N SER A 87 4.17 2.92 6.59
CA SER A 87 5.49 3.29 6.09
C SER A 87 5.82 2.41 4.89
N TRP A 88 6.60 2.95 3.96
CA TRP A 88 7.01 2.23 2.75
C TRP A 88 8.53 2.25 2.68
N LYS A 89 9.17 1.09 2.90
CA LYS A 89 10.62 0.94 2.98
C LYS A 89 11.22 0.29 1.75
N ILE A 90 10.55 0.39 0.61
CA ILE A 90 10.99 -0.22 -0.64
C ILE A 90 11.60 0.87 -1.53
N ASN A 91 12.82 0.64 -2.02
CA ASN A 91 13.49 1.57 -2.92
C ASN A 91 13.15 1.28 -4.40
N ALA A 92 13.70 2.08 -5.32
CA ALA A 92 13.41 1.95 -6.74
C ALA A 92 13.97 0.67 -7.37
N LYS A 93 14.81 -0.06 -6.68
CA LYS A 93 15.31 -1.37 -7.11
C LYS A 93 14.48 -2.52 -6.55
N PHE A 94 13.35 -2.20 -5.90
CA PHE A 94 12.47 -3.17 -5.22
C PHE A 94 13.20 -3.94 -4.13
N GLU A 95 14.05 -3.25 -3.39
CA GLU A 95 14.76 -3.79 -2.23
C GLU A 95 14.31 -3.05 -0.98
N ILE A 96 14.35 -3.73 0.17
CA ILE A 96 14.09 -3.09 1.45
C ILE A 96 15.28 -2.19 1.78
N ASP A 97 14.99 -0.94 2.12
CA ASP A 97 15.98 0.10 2.36
C ASP A 97 15.48 1.00 3.50
N GLU A 98 16.12 0.89 4.66
CA GLU A 98 15.72 1.62 5.85
C GLU A 98 15.90 3.13 5.73
N THR A 99 16.66 3.60 4.72
CA THR A 99 16.82 5.03 4.48
C THR A 99 15.61 5.65 3.77
N VAL A 100 14.72 4.82 3.20
CA VAL A 100 13.48 5.31 2.57
C VAL A 100 12.53 5.79 3.65
N GLY A 101 12.02 7.02 3.52
CA GLY A 101 11.08 7.62 4.46
C GLY A 101 9.67 7.78 3.88
N SER A 102 9.34 7.03 2.85
CA SER A 102 8.04 7.13 2.18
C SER A 102 6.89 6.58 3.03
N GLU A 103 5.69 7.09 2.75
CA GLU A 103 4.47 6.67 3.45
C GLU A 103 3.32 6.52 2.45
N VAL A 104 2.43 5.59 2.77
CA VAL A 104 1.18 5.39 2.01
C VAL A 104 0.02 5.66 2.96
N GLU A 105 -0.78 6.67 2.64
CA GLU A 105 -1.99 7.00 3.40
C GLU A 105 -3.21 6.64 2.58
N VAL A 106 -4.18 5.98 3.22
CA VAL A 106 -5.44 5.61 2.58
C VAL A 106 -6.60 6.09 3.45
N ARG A 107 -7.50 6.86 2.85
CA ARG A 107 -8.69 7.42 3.51
C ARG A 107 -9.94 6.82 2.90
N PHE A 108 -10.94 6.55 3.75
CA PHE A 108 -12.19 5.92 3.38
C PHE A 108 -13.32 6.87 3.74
N ILE A 109 -13.93 7.51 2.73
CA ILE A 109 -14.85 8.62 2.90
C ILE A 109 -16.23 8.21 2.40
N ALA A 110 -17.22 8.21 3.29
CA ALA A 110 -18.59 7.88 2.93
C ALA A 110 -19.16 8.93 1.97
N GLU A 111 -19.84 8.45 0.92
CA GLU A 111 -20.59 9.27 -0.02
C GLU A 111 -22.05 8.78 -0.06
N ALA A 112 -22.91 9.57 -0.67
CA ALA A 112 -24.32 9.22 -0.82
C ALA A 112 -24.49 7.92 -1.60
N GLY A 113 -25.57 7.17 -1.30
CA GLY A 113 -25.92 5.96 -2.03
C GLY A 113 -25.13 4.71 -1.63
N GLY A 114 -24.51 4.69 -0.45
CA GLY A 114 -23.77 3.53 0.03
C GLY A 114 -22.41 3.36 -0.62
N ILE A 115 -21.89 4.44 -1.19
CA ILE A 115 -20.58 4.47 -1.85
C ILE A 115 -19.52 4.96 -0.87
N THR A 116 -18.31 4.40 -0.95
CA THR A 116 -17.14 4.94 -0.27
C THR A 116 -16.14 5.40 -1.31
N ARG A 117 -15.65 6.64 -1.14
CA ARG A 117 -14.52 7.16 -1.90
C ARG A 117 -13.25 6.77 -1.16
N VAL A 118 -12.37 6.02 -1.82
CA VAL A 118 -11.10 5.57 -1.25
C VAL A 118 -9.99 6.38 -1.91
N GLU A 119 -9.29 7.17 -1.09
CA GLU A 119 -8.22 8.04 -1.55
C GLU A 119 -6.89 7.53 -1.04
N LEU A 120 -5.97 7.25 -1.98
CA LEU A 120 -4.62 6.82 -1.66
C LEU A 120 -3.63 7.93 -1.99
N GLU A 121 -2.74 8.23 -1.06
CA GLU A 121 -1.63 9.15 -1.29
C GLU A 121 -0.33 8.45 -0.90
N HIS A 122 0.56 8.29 -1.88
CA HIS A 122 1.90 7.76 -1.65
C HIS A 122 2.87 8.94 -1.63
N ARG A 123 3.35 9.31 -0.46
CA ARG A 123 4.32 10.36 -0.26
C ARG A 123 5.71 9.77 -0.37
N ILE A 124 6.44 10.19 -1.41
CA ILE A 124 7.75 9.62 -1.75
C ILE A 124 8.85 10.44 -1.09
N ASP A 125 9.71 9.77 -0.33
CA ASP A 125 10.83 10.38 0.38
C ASP A 125 11.99 9.38 0.40
N ALA A 126 12.91 9.52 -0.56
CA ALA A 126 14.00 8.58 -0.78
C ALA A 126 15.11 9.24 -1.61
N ALA A 127 16.30 8.67 -1.60
CA ALA A 127 17.40 9.16 -2.44
C ALA A 127 17.08 9.06 -3.94
N ASP A 128 16.29 8.04 -4.33
CA ASP A 128 15.86 7.77 -5.70
C ASP A 128 14.38 8.12 -5.91
N ALA A 129 13.91 9.18 -5.26
CA ALA A 129 12.48 9.52 -5.18
C ALA A 129 11.81 9.66 -6.56
N ASP A 130 12.46 10.33 -7.52
CA ASP A 130 11.86 10.54 -8.85
C ASP A 130 11.70 9.23 -9.61
N THR A 131 12.68 8.34 -9.55
CA THR A 131 12.60 7.02 -10.16
C THR A 131 11.51 6.20 -9.48
N MET A 132 11.47 6.22 -8.15
CA MET A 132 10.46 5.51 -7.36
C MET A 132 9.05 5.98 -7.72
N ARG A 133 8.86 7.31 -7.82
CA ARG A 133 7.56 7.87 -8.20
C ARG A 133 7.11 7.35 -9.56
N SER A 134 8.00 7.37 -10.54
CA SER A 134 7.68 6.87 -11.89
C SER A 134 7.28 5.40 -11.88
N MET A 135 7.92 4.59 -11.04
CA MET A 135 7.63 3.16 -10.96
C MET A 135 6.27 2.87 -10.32
N VAL A 136 5.96 3.53 -9.20
CA VAL A 136 4.67 3.28 -8.51
C VAL A 136 3.49 3.94 -9.24
N ASP A 137 3.75 4.94 -10.08
CA ASP A 137 2.72 5.60 -10.89
C ASP A 137 2.58 4.99 -12.30
N ALA A 138 3.38 3.99 -12.62
CA ALA A 138 3.29 3.27 -13.89
C ALA A 138 1.94 2.53 -14.00
N PRO A 139 1.50 2.16 -15.23
CA PRO A 139 0.20 1.48 -15.40
C PRO A 139 0.02 0.21 -14.58
N ASN A 140 1.10 -0.53 -14.31
CA ASN A 140 1.05 -1.74 -13.47
C ASN A 140 1.28 -1.43 -11.97
N GLY A 141 1.45 -0.18 -11.61
CA GLY A 141 1.60 0.28 -10.23
C GLY A 141 0.25 0.52 -9.56
N TRP A 142 0.13 1.64 -8.84
CA TRP A 142 -1.06 1.92 -8.03
C TRP A 142 -2.37 1.91 -8.82
N THR A 143 -2.37 2.33 -10.09
CA THR A 143 -3.59 2.30 -10.90
C THR A 143 -4.16 0.88 -11.01
N ALA A 144 -3.32 -0.09 -11.38
CA ALA A 144 -3.73 -1.49 -11.51
C ALA A 144 -4.04 -2.10 -10.14
N ILE A 145 -3.25 -1.78 -9.13
CA ILE A 145 -3.41 -2.31 -7.77
C ILE A 145 -4.74 -1.85 -7.17
N MET A 146 -5.07 -0.56 -7.30
CA MET A 146 -6.33 -0.03 -6.77
C MET A 146 -7.54 -0.56 -7.53
N ASP A 147 -7.38 -0.90 -8.81
CA ASP A 147 -8.45 -1.56 -9.57
C ASP A 147 -8.74 -2.97 -9.06
N GLU A 148 -7.69 -3.73 -8.71
CA GLU A 148 -7.85 -5.04 -8.07
C GLU A 148 -8.55 -4.93 -6.72
N TYR A 149 -8.18 -3.93 -5.93
CA TYR A 149 -8.87 -3.65 -4.65
C TYR A 149 -10.36 -3.37 -4.87
N ARG A 150 -10.68 -2.49 -5.83
CA ARG A 150 -12.07 -2.14 -6.13
C ARG A 150 -12.89 -3.39 -6.50
N ARG A 151 -12.32 -4.28 -7.30
CA ARG A 151 -12.96 -5.55 -7.67
C ARG A 151 -13.20 -6.44 -6.45
N ALA A 152 -12.23 -6.51 -5.55
CA ALA A 152 -12.35 -7.32 -4.33
C ALA A 152 -13.48 -6.83 -3.44
N VAL A 153 -13.67 -5.52 -3.32
CA VAL A 153 -14.78 -4.95 -2.53
C VAL A 153 -16.13 -5.32 -3.14
N SER A 154 -16.22 -5.37 -4.46
CA SER A 154 -17.46 -5.66 -5.18
C SER A 154 -17.79 -7.16 -5.24
N ALA A 155 -16.86 -8.00 -4.89
CA ALA A 155 -17.05 -9.45 -4.94
C ALA A 155 -17.94 -10.00 -3.83
#